data_9020a025e47c772900d1e0854eb405bb
#
_entry.id   9020a025e47c772900d1e0854eb405bb
#
_cell.length_a   1.000
_cell.length_b   1.000
_cell.length_c   1.000
_cell.angle_alpha   90.00
_cell.angle_beta   90.00
_cell.angle_gamma   90.00
#
_symmetry.space_group_name_H-M   'P 1'
#
loop_
_entity.id
_entity.type
_entity.pdbx_description
1 polymer ?
#
loop_
_entity_poly.entity_id
_entity_poly.type
_entity_poly.pdbx_seq_one_letter_code
_entity_poly.pdbx_strand_id
1 'polypeptide(L)'
;MSTITTGDGTQIYLKDWGAGQPIVFSHGWPLSSDSWESQMLFLAEKGYRCIAHDRRGHGRSSQPWNGNEMNTYADDLAAVLDHLDVQKAVLIGFSTGGGEVARYI
;
A
#
# COMPACT_ATOMS: atom_id res chain seq x y z
N MET A 1 -11.25 -6.55 -9.03
CA MET A 1 -10.64 -5.52 -8.19
C MET A 1 -10.17 -6.15 -6.89
N SER A 2 -8.93 -5.92 -6.52
CA SER A 2 -8.34 -6.56 -5.35
C SER A 2 -8.52 -5.69 -4.11
N THR A 3 -9.18 -6.23 -3.11
CA THR A 3 -9.33 -5.58 -1.81
C THR A 3 -9.07 -6.58 -0.70
N ILE A 4 -8.64 -6.08 0.44
CA ILE A 4 -8.57 -6.86 1.67
C ILE A 4 -9.39 -6.16 2.74
N THR A 5 -9.77 -6.89 3.78
CA THR A 5 -10.48 -6.32 4.92
C THR A 5 -9.57 -6.40 6.14
N THR A 6 -9.35 -5.26 6.79
CA THR A 6 -8.52 -5.19 7.99
C THR A 6 -9.30 -5.65 9.22
N GLY A 7 -8.59 -5.76 10.36
CA GLY A 7 -9.19 -6.23 11.60
C GLY A 7 -10.37 -5.40 12.10
N ASP A 8 -10.42 -4.10 11.75
CA ASP A 8 -11.53 -3.24 12.15
C ASP A 8 -12.63 -3.11 11.08
N GLY A 9 -12.58 -3.94 10.02
CA GLY A 9 -13.59 -3.96 8.99
C GLY A 9 -13.35 -2.99 7.84
N THR A 10 -12.24 -2.25 7.85
CA THR A 10 -11.90 -1.32 6.76
C THR A 10 -11.47 -2.10 5.53
N GLN A 11 -11.98 -1.73 4.36
CA GLN A 11 -11.55 -2.34 3.11
C GLN A 11 -10.45 -1.51 2.48
N ILE A 12 -9.34 -2.16 2.13
CA ILE A 12 -8.18 -1.55 1.51
C ILE A 12 -8.05 -2.07 0.09
N TYR A 13 -8.13 -1.17 -0.88
CA TYR A 13 -7.89 -1.49 -2.29
C TYR A 13 -6.39 -1.60 -2.53
N LEU A 14 -5.98 -2.57 -3.34
CA LEU A 14 -4.56 -2.75 -3.66
C LEU A 14 -4.35 -3.14 -5.12
N LYS A 15 -3.15 -2.86 -5.61
CA LYS A 15 -2.62 -3.32 -6.89
C LYS A 15 -1.45 -4.24 -6.61
N ASP A 16 -1.36 -5.34 -7.36
CA ASP A 16 -0.29 -6.33 -7.20
C ASP A 16 0.10 -6.79 -8.61
N TRP A 17 1.18 -6.25 -9.14
CA TRP A 17 1.61 -6.45 -10.53
C TRP A 17 2.98 -7.11 -10.59
N GLY A 18 3.14 -8.06 -11.54
CA GLY A 18 4.42 -8.69 -11.80
C GLY A 18 4.77 -9.80 -10.82
N ALA A 19 6.02 -10.24 -10.88
CA ALA A 19 6.54 -11.30 -10.02
C ALA A 19 8.03 -11.05 -9.79
N GLY A 20 8.56 -11.53 -8.68
CA GLY A 20 9.96 -11.38 -8.32
C GLY A 20 10.13 -10.68 -6.99
N GLN A 21 11.22 -9.91 -6.85
CA GLN A 21 11.49 -9.15 -5.63
C GLN A 21 10.36 -8.15 -5.37
N PRO A 22 9.70 -8.22 -4.20
CA PRO A 22 8.61 -7.30 -3.89
C PRO A 22 9.10 -5.88 -3.64
N ILE A 23 8.40 -4.92 -4.25
CA ILE A 23 8.56 -3.49 -4.00
C ILE A 23 7.18 -2.95 -3.62
N VAL A 24 7.07 -2.32 -2.47
CA VAL A 24 5.80 -1.82 -1.93
C VAL A 24 5.83 -0.30 -1.91
N PHE A 25 4.78 0.32 -2.45
CA PHE A 25 4.69 1.77 -2.64
C PHE A 25 3.59 2.34 -1.76
N SER A 26 3.92 3.36 -0.97
CA SER A 26 2.96 4.08 -0.12
C SER A 26 2.83 5.52 -0.59
N HIS A 27 1.61 5.90 -1.00
CA HIS A 27 1.35 7.21 -1.62
C HIS A 27 1.29 8.34 -0.59
N GLY A 28 1.38 9.58 -1.11
CA GLY A 28 1.20 10.80 -0.31
C GLY A 28 -0.25 11.24 -0.23
N TRP A 29 -0.54 12.17 0.67
CA TRP A 29 -1.86 12.78 0.78
C TRP A 29 -1.98 13.92 -0.26
N PRO A 30 -3.08 14.08 -0.97
CA PRO A 30 -4.33 13.30 -1.01
C PRO A 30 -4.39 12.33 -2.19
N LEU A 31 -3.32 11.63 -2.48
CA LEU A 31 -3.16 10.79 -3.64
C LEU A 31 -3.79 9.39 -3.45
N SER A 32 -3.39 8.46 -4.28
CA SER A 32 -3.80 7.05 -4.21
C SER A 32 -2.71 6.19 -4.86
N SER A 33 -2.93 4.88 -4.91
CA SER A 33 -2.01 3.96 -5.60
C SER A 33 -1.86 4.30 -7.08
N ASP A 34 -2.81 5.01 -7.67
CA ASP A 34 -2.73 5.42 -9.07
C ASP A 34 -1.52 6.32 -9.35
N SER A 35 -1.04 7.05 -8.35
CA SER A 35 0.14 7.91 -8.52
C SER A 35 1.43 7.13 -8.79
N TRP A 36 1.43 5.81 -8.53
CA TRP A 36 2.59 4.95 -8.72
C TRP A 36 2.54 4.13 -10.01
N GLU A 37 1.48 4.23 -10.81
CA GLU A 37 1.26 3.30 -11.93
C GLU A 37 2.39 3.29 -12.94
N SER A 38 2.95 4.45 -13.29
CA SER A 38 4.07 4.52 -14.24
C SER A 38 5.30 3.79 -13.74
N GLN A 39 5.67 4.01 -12.46
CA GLN A 39 6.81 3.35 -11.86
C GLN A 39 6.57 1.85 -11.71
N MET A 40 5.37 1.46 -11.31
CA MET A 40 5.01 0.05 -11.14
C MET A 40 5.06 -0.69 -12.47
N LEU A 41 4.51 -0.11 -13.53
CA LEU A 41 4.52 -0.74 -14.83
C LEU A 41 5.96 -0.95 -15.32
N PHE A 42 6.80 0.08 -15.19
CA PHE A 42 8.20 -0.01 -15.59
C PHE A 42 8.93 -1.12 -14.83
N LEU A 43 8.76 -1.16 -13.52
CA LEU A 43 9.47 -2.12 -12.67
C LEU A 43 8.92 -3.55 -12.82
N ALA A 44 7.61 -3.69 -13.01
CA ALA A 44 7.01 -5.01 -13.23
C ALA A 44 7.56 -5.63 -14.52
N GLU A 45 7.77 -4.83 -15.57
CA GLU A 45 8.37 -5.29 -16.82
C GLU A 45 9.84 -5.69 -16.64
N LYS A 46 10.51 -5.19 -15.61
CA LYS A 46 11.91 -5.51 -15.31
C LYS A 46 12.06 -6.71 -14.39
N GLY A 47 10.97 -7.39 -14.02
CA GLY A 47 11.03 -8.60 -13.20
C GLY A 47 10.85 -8.36 -11.71
N TYR A 48 10.20 -7.27 -11.32
CA TYR A 48 9.86 -6.99 -9.93
C TYR A 48 8.37 -7.19 -9.69
N ARG A 49 8.02 -7.56 -8.48
CA ARG A 49 6.62 -7.57 -8.03
C ARG A 49 6.32 -6.23 -7.39
N CYS A 50 5.36 -5.51 -7.93
CA CYS A 50 5.04 -4.15 -7.49
C CYS A 50 3.67 -4.14 -6.81
N ILE A 51 3.64 -3.69 -5.57
CA ILE A 51 2.44 -3.68 -4.73
C ILE A 51 2.20 -2.27 -4.26
N ALA A 52 0.97 -1.78 -4.43
CA ALA A 52 0.57 -0.48 -3.91
C ALA A 52 -0.85 -0.60 -3.38
N HIS A 53 -1.17 0.16 -2.34
CA HIS A 53 -2.51 0.20 -1.79
C HIS A 53 -3.01 1.63 -1.71
N ASP A 54 -4.33 1.80 -1.69
CA ASP A 54 -4.96 3.06 -1.36
C ASP A 54 -5.12 3.08 0.16
N ARG A 55 -4.48 4.07 0.81
CA ARG A 55 -4.60 4.21 2.27
C ARG A 55 -6.07 4.42 2.65
N ARG A 56 -6.47 3.97 3.85
CA ARG A 56 -7.83 4.24 4.32
C ARG A 56 -8.12 5.74 4.18
N GLY A 57 -9.35 6.07 3.80
CA GLY A 57 -9.73 7.45 3.55
C GLY A 57 -9.31 7.98 2.19
N HIS A 58 -8.66 7.18 1.34
CA HIS A 58 -8.15 7.59 0.04
C HIS A 58 -8.62 6.64 -1.07
N GLY A 59 -8.71 7.17 -2.26
CA GLY A 59 -8.95 6.39 -3.47
C GLY A 59 -10.15 5.44 -3.37
N ARG A 60 -9.91 4.16 -3.65
CA ARG A 60 -10.94 3.12 -3.69
C ARG A 60 -11.11 2.38 -2.36
N SER A 61 -10.31 2.73 -1.36
CA SER A 61 -10.43 2.15 -0.03
C SER A 61 -11.59 2.79 0.74
N SER A 62 -12.03 2.14 1.84
CA SER A 62 -13.07 2.68 2.69
C SER A 62 -12.73 4.08 3.18
N GLN A 63 -13.76 4.89 3.45
CA GLN A 63 -13.63 6.26 3.93
C GLN A 63 -14.07 6.34 5.40
N PRO A 64 -13.40 5.65 6.34
CA PRO A 64 -13.82 5.67 7.74
C PRO A 64 -13.51 7.03 8.36
N TRP A 65 -14.31 7.40 9.36
CA TRP A 65 -14.08 8.64 10.08
C TRP A 65 -13.03 8.50 11.18
N ASN A 66 -12.59 7.27 11.47
CA ASN A 66 -11.59 6.99 12.51
C ASN A 66 -10.37 6.29 11.95
N GLY A 67 -9.30 6.23 12.72
CA GLY A 67 -8.08 5.52 12.33
C GLY A 67 -7.25 6.24 11.27
N ASN A 68 -7.54 7.51 11.01
CA ASN A 68 -6.79 8.28 10.02
C ASN A 68 -5.55 8.90 10.66
N GLU A 69 -4.65 8.02 11.14
CA GLU A 69 -3.42 8.43 11.82
C GLU A 69 -2.34 7.38 11.57
N MET A 70 -1.07 7.75 11.84
CA MET A 70 0.09 7.01 11.35
C MET A 70 0.19 5.58 11.87
N ASN A 71 -0.15 5.34 13.14
CA ASN A 71 -0.09 3.98 13.67
C ASN A 71 -1.05 3.05 12.95
N THR A 72 -2.26 3.52 12.68
CA THR A 72 -3.27 2.73 11.97
C THR A 72 -2.89 2.55 10.51
N TYR A 73 -2.31 3.56 9.88
CA TYR A 73 -1.80 3.42 8.52
C TYR A 73 -0.74 2.33 8.42
N ALA A 74 0.16 2.27 9.40
CA ALA A 74 1.18 1.22 9.45
C ALA A 74 0.57 -0.17 9.69
N ASP A 75 -0.47 -0.25 10.53
CA ASP A 75 -1.20 -1.50 10.75
C ASP A 75 -1.89 -1.97 9.47
N ASP A 76 -2.48 -1.06 8.70
CA ASP A 76 -3.11 -1.39 7.42
C ASP A 76 -2.07 -1.89 6.42
N LEU A 77 -0.90 -1.26 6.37
CA LEU A 77 0.19 -1.74 5.52
C LEU A 77 0.61 -3.15 5.92
N ALA A 78 0.74 -3.41 7.22
CA ALA A 78 1.06 -4.74 7.71
C ALA A 78 0.00 -5.76 7.27
N ALA A 79 -1.28 -5.40 7.33
CA ALA A 79 -2.36 -6.28 6.91
C ALA A 79 -2.28 -6.60 5.41
N VAL A 80 -1.94 -5.62 4.58
CA VAL A 80 -1.74 -5.84 3.14
C VAL A 80 -0.61 -6.85 2.90
N LEU A 81 0.53 -6.64 3.55
CA LEU A 81 1.70 -7.50 3.37
C LEU A 81 1.45 -8.91 3.89
N ASP A 82 0.76 -9.04 5.02
CA ASP A 82 0.40 -10.35 5.57
C ASP A 82 -0.58 -11.09 4.66
N HIS A 83 -1.57 -10.39 4.13
CA HIS A 83 -2.55 -11.00 3.22
C HIS A 83 -1.88 -11.54 1.95
N LEU A 84 -0.90 -10.83 1.42
CA LEU A 84 -0.17 -11.23 0.22
C LEU A 84 1.03 -12.12 0.51
N ASP A 85 1.30 -12.44 1.77
CA ASP A 85 2.45 -13.22 2.21
C ASP A 85 3.76 -12.65 1.67
N VAL A 86 3.94 -11.34 1.79
CA VAL A 86 5.11 -10.63 1.29
C VAL A 86 6.16 -10.53 2.38
N GLN A 87 7.38 -10.94 2.07
CA GLN A 87 8.53 -10.86 2.98
C GLN A 87 9.71 -10.20 2.26
N LYS A 88 10.56 -9.55 3.04
CA LYS A 88 11.81 -8.92 2.55
C LYS A 88 11.53 -7.95 1.40
N ALA A 89 10.48 -7.14 1.56
CA ALA A 89 10.11 -6.16 0.55
C ALA A 89 10.98 -4.89 0.65
N VAL A 90 11.20 -4.26 -0.50
CA VAL A 90 11.68 -2.88 -0.55
C VAL A 90 10.45 -1.98 -0.34
N LEU A 91 10.52 -1.04 0.59
CA LEU A 91 9.42 -0.14 0.90
C LEU A 91 9.75 1.27 0.40
N ILE A 92 8.86 1.84 -0.38
CA ILE A 92 9.01 3.19 -0.93
C ILE A 92 7.82 4.02 -0.48
N GLY A 93 8.09 5.16 0.16
CA GLY A 93 7.03 6.06 0.60
C GLY A 93 7.29 7.48 0.12
N PHE A 94 6.21 8.20 -0.22
CA PHE A 94 6.27 9.60 -0.61
C PHE A 94 5.46 10.44 0.38
N SER A 95 6.09 11.45 0.98
CA SER A 95 5.43 12.38 1.91
C SER A 95 4.78 11.61 3.08
N THR A 96 3.45 11.63 3.23
CA THR A 96 2.74 10.86 4.25
C THR A 96 3.05 9.37 4.16
N GLY A 97 3.21 8.85 2.94
CA GLY A 97 3.61 7.46 2.72
C GLY A 97 4.98 7.14 3.31
N GLY A 98 5.90 8.11 3.30
CA GLY A 98 7.19 7.95 3.97
C GLY A 98 7.04 7.78 5.47
N GLY A 99 6.15 8.54 6.09
CA GLY A 99 5.83 8.40 7.51
C GLY A 99 5.22 7.04 7.83
N GLU A 100 4.30 6.56 6.98
CA GLU A 100 3.68 5.25 7.12
C GLU A 100 4.73 4.15 7.08
N VAL A 101 5.63 4.18 6.11
CA VAL A 101 6.71 3.19 5.96
C VAL A 101 7.66 3.24 7.17
N ALA A 102 8.06 4.44 7.59
CA ALA A 102 8.94 4.61 8.74
C ALA A 102 8.29 4.05 10.02
N ARG A 103 7.00 4.27 10.21
CA ARG A 103 6.28 3.74 11.38
C ARG A 103 6.13 2.22 11.31
N TYR A 104 5.96 1.67 10.10
CA TYR A 104 5.83 0.22 9.91
C TYR A 104 7.10 -0.52 10.31
N ILE A 105 8.26 -0.03 9.88
CA ILE A 105 9.51 -0.70 10.21
C ILE A 105 9.93 -0.41 11.65
#